data_e3b8b10b8acd356bd802f45765d0d60a
#
_entry.id   e3b8b10b8acd356bd802f45765d0d60a
#
_cell.length_a   1.000
_cell.length_b   1.000
_cell.length_c   1.000
_cell.angle_alpha   90.00
_cell.angle_beta   90.00
_cell.angle_gamma   90.00
#
_symmetry.space_group_name_H-M   'P 1'
#
loop_
_entity.id
_entity.type
_entity.pdbx_description
1 polymer ?
#
loop_
_entity_poly.entity_id
_entity_poly.type
_entity_poly.pdbx_seq_one_letter_code
_entity_poly.pdbx_strand_id
1 'polypeptide(L)'
;VVAFIGGLSLAVDNPVRRPFVNELVPIGDVANAVSLYSAMNSLARIAGPTIAGVLIVTVGFGWTFTIDAVSYVAVLGSLALMRPDELRRAPRTPRGAGQVREGLRYITGVPELWITFAMLLIIGLISYNFSVTFPLFVVKALHGSDRAYTLVYAAFSAGGLVGALVTARRSVVTITNVARAAAGLGASMLVLAFVPNPVVAAAVAVAVGAMGIGYMTGTTAIAQLRTDNRMLGRVLAVQMVLLIGTTP
;
A
#
# COMPACT_ATOMS: atom_id res chain seq x y z
N VAL A 1 -1.57 4.16 21.95
CA VAL A 1 -2.26 2.89 22.21
C VAL A 1 -3.05 2.44 20.98
N VAL A 2 -3.96 3.25 20.42
CA VAL A 2 -4.80 2.86 19.25
C VAL A 2 -3.95 2.48 18.03
N ALA A 3 -2.94 3.28 17.69
CA ALA A 3 -2.03 3.00 16.57
C ALA A 3 -1.26 1.68 16.76
N PHE A 4 -0.85 1.37 17.99
CA PHE A 4 -0.17 0.11 18.31
C PHE A 4 -1.10 -1.10 18.14
N ILE A 5 -2.33 -1.02 18.64
CA ILE A 5 -3.34 -2.08 18.47
C ILE A 5 -3.67 -2.27 16.99
N GLY A 6 -3.84 -1.17 16.23
CA GLY A 6 -4.06 -1.23 14.79
C GLY A 6 -2.90 -1.87 14.03
N GLY A 7 -1.66 -1.52 14.37
CA GLY A 7 -0.47 -2.13 13.77
C GLY A 7 -0.35 -3.63 14.09
N LEU A 8 -0.64 -4.03 15.32
CA LEU A 8 -0.65 -5.43 15.72
C LEU A 8 -1.72 -6.24 14.98
N SER A 9 -2.91 -5.65 14.82
CA SER A 9 -4.01 -6.27 14.07
C SER A 9 -3.62 -6.48 12.59
N LEU A 10 -3.02 -5.50 11.95
CA LEU A 10 -2.53 -5.61 10.57
C LEU A 10 -1.41 -6.65 10.42
N ALA A 11 -0.51 -6.75 11.40
CA ALA A 11 0.58 -7.72 11.40
C ALA A 11 0.07 -9.16 11.45
N VAL A 12 -1.07 -9.40 12.09
CA VAL A 12 -1.72 -10.72 12.17
C VAL A 12 -2.63 -10.96 10.96
N ASP A 13 -3.42 -9.98 10.55
CA ASP A 13 -4.45 -10.13 9.51
C ASP A 13 -3.83 -10.40 8.12
N ASN A 14 -2.83 -9.63 7.73
CA ASN A 14 -2.21 -9.75 6.40
C ASN A 14 -1.65 -11.14 6.05
N PRO A 15 -0.87 -11.81 6.90
CA PRO A 15 -0.33 -13.12 6.58
C PRO A 15 -1.38 -14.24 6.63
N VAL A 16 -2.51 -14.03 7.30
CA VAL A 16 -3.58 -15.03 7.43
C VAL A 16 -4.54 -14.98 6.25
N ARG A 17 -4.90 -13.81 5.76
CA ARG A 17 -5.88 -13.65 4.67
C ARG A 17 -5.49 -14.31 3.36
N ARG A 18 -4.23 -14.24 2.95
CA ARG A 18 -3.79 -14.77 1.65
C ARG A 18 -3.86 -16.29 1.56
N PRO A 19 -3.32 -17.07 2.53
CA PRO A 19 -3.50 -18.52 2.56
C PRO A 19 -4.96 -18.94 2.67
N PHE A 20 -5.76 -18.17 3.42
CA PHE A 20 -7.17 -18.45 3.64
C PHE A 20 -7.99 -18.49 2.35
N VAL A 21 -7.68 -17.62 1.37
CA VAL A 21 -8.33 -17.67 0.05
C VAL A 21 -8.18 -19.04 -0.63
N ASN A 22 -7.03 -19.69 -0.42
CA ASN A 22 -6.77 -21.02 -1.00
C ASN A 22 -7.59 -22.12 -0.32
N GLU A 23 -8.01 -21.91 0.92
CA GLU A 23 -8.81 -22.88 1.69
C GLU A 23 -10.32 -22.78 1.36
N LEU A 24 -10.74 -21.68 0.71
CA LEU A 24 -12.15 -21.42 0.36
C LEU A 24 -12.59 -22.13 -0.93
N VAL A 25 -11.67 -22.58 -1.78
CA VAL A 25 -11.99 -23.08 -3.11
C VAL A 25 -11.31 -24.43 -3.40
N PRO A 26 -11.85 -25.23 -4.34
CA PRO A 26 -11.17 -26.42 -4.87
C PRO A 26 -9.79 -26.08 -5.43
N ILE A 27 -8.87 -27.05 -5.41
CA ILE A 27 -7.49 -26.89 -5.91
C ILE A 27 -7.47 -26.39 -7.37
N GLY A 28 -8.40 -26.84 -8.21
CA GLY A 28 -8.52 -26.39 -9.60
C GLY A 28 -8.88 -24.90 -9.75
N ASP A 29 -9.55 -24.31 -8.76
CA ASP A 29 -10.05 -22.93 -8.81
C ASP A 29 -9.16 -21.94 -8.03
N VAL A 30 -8.10 -22.42 -7.37
CA VAL A 30 -7.20 -21.58 -6.55
C VAL A 30 -6.60 -20.44 -7.38
N ALA A 31 -6.16 -20.69 -8.61
CA ALA A 31 -5.60 -19.65 -9.48
C ALA A 31 -6.62 -18.54 -9.78
N ASN A 32 -7.87 -18.92 -10.03
CA ASN A 32 -8.97 -17.97 -10.28
C ASN A 32 -9.31 -17.17 -9.01
N ALA A 33 -9.43 -17.83 -7.86
CA ALA A 33 -9.72 -17.20 -6.57
C ALA A 33 -8.62 -16.20 -6.15
N VAL A 34 -7.34 -16.56 -6.32
CA VAL A 34 -6.21 -15.67 -6.05
C VAL A 34 -6.20 -14.47 -7.02
N SER A 35 -6.53 -14.70 -8.29
CA SER A 35 -6.65 -13.62 -9.28
C SER A 35 -7.78 -12.66 -8.93
N LEU A 36 -8.95 -13.18 -8.56
CA LEU A 36 -10.11 -12.40 -8.12
C LEU A 36 -9.80 -11.61 -6.84
N TYR A 37 -9.19 -12.24 -5.84
CA TYR A 37 -8.74 -11.59 -4.62
C TYR A 37 -7.76 -10.45 -4.91
N SER A 38 -6.80 -10.66 -5.82
CA SER A 38 -5.84 -9.64 -6.24
C SER A 38 -6.51 -8.48 -6.98
N ALA A 39 -7.49 -8.78 -7.85
CA ALA A 39 -8.28 -7.77 -8.54
C ALA A 39 -9.11 -6.93 -7.56
N MET A 40 -9.78 -7.56 -6.58
CA MET A 40 -10.53 -6.88 -5.53
C MET A 40 -9.62 -5.97 -4.68
N ASN A 41 -8.43 -6.45 -4.28
CA ASN A 41 -7.47 -5.63 -3.55
C ASN A 41 -6.99 -4.42 -4.37
N SER A 42 -6.73 -4.62 -5.66
CA SER A 42 -6.32 -3.54 -6.56
C SER A 42 -7.45 -2.51 -6.72
N LEU A 43 -8.68 -2.98 -6.89
CA LEU A 43 -9.86 -2.11 -6.99
C LEU A 43 -10.06 -1.33 -5.68
N ALA A 44 -9.96 -1.98 -4.52
CA ALA A 44 -10.08 -1.34 -3.22
C ALA A 44 -9.01 -0.26 -2.99
N ARG A 45 -7.77 -0.49 -3.43
CA ARG A 45 -6.69 0.51 -3.35
C ARG A 45 -6.95 1.73 -4.23
N ILE A 46 -7.61 1.55 -5.36
CA ILE A 46 -7.95 2.63 -6.29
C ILE A 46 -9.19 3.38 -5.78
N ALA A 47 -10.25 2.64 -5.45
CA ALA A 47 -11.53 3.20 -5.04
C ALA A 47 -11.52 3.75 -3.60
N GLY A 48 -10.76 3.11 -2.70
CA GLY A 48 -10.73 3.44 -1.28
C GLY A 48 -10.44 4.91 -0.97
N PRO A 49 -9.32 5.47 -1.42
CA PRO A 49 -9.00 6.87 -1.19
C PRO A 49 -10.04 7.83 -1.78
N THR A 50 -10.61 7.49 -2.93
CA THR A 50 -11.66 8.31 -3.58
C THR A 50 -12.94 8.29 -2.77
N ILE A 51 -13.41 7.11 -2.36
CA ILE A 51 -14.60 6.95 -1.52
C ILE A 51 -14.41 7.65 -0.17
N ALA A 52 -13.25 7.44 0.47
CA ALA A 52 -12.92 8.09 1.74
C ALA A 52 -12.92 9.61 1.60
N GLY A 53 -12.30 10.15 0.54
CA GLY A 53 -12.31 11.59 0.26
C GLY A 53 -13.70 12.17 0.08
N VAL A 54 -14.57 11.50 -0.69
CA VAL A 54 -15.96 11.90 -0.87
C VAL A 54 -16.73 11.86 0.44
N LEU A 55 -16.60 10.79 1.22
CA LEU A 55 -17.28 10.66 2.52
C LEU A 55 -16.82 11.74 3.50
N ILE A 56 -15.54 12.00 3.60
CA ILE A 56 -15.02 13.05 4.50
C ILE A 56 -15.61 14.42 4.15
N VAL A 57 -15.69 14.74 2.86
CA VAL A 57 -16.21 16.04 2.41
C VAL A 57 -17.74 16.14 2.58
N THR A 58 -18.48 15.03 2.38
CA THR A 58 -19.95 15.05 2.39
C THR A 58 -20.56 14.84 3.77
N VAL A 59 -20.02 13.88 4.55
CA VAL A 59 -20.60 13.48 5.85
C VAL A 59 -19.66 13.74 7.04
N GLY A 60 -18.41 14.14 6.78
CA GLY A 60 -17.41 14.44 7.80
C GLY A 60 -16.71 13.21 8.36
N PHE A 61 -15.66 13.45 9.16
CA PHE A 61 -14.81 12.39 9.71
C PHE A 61 -15.57 11.42 10.61
N GLY A 62 -16.46 11.92 11.49
CA GLY A 62 -17.19 11.08 12.45
C GLY A 62 -18.03 9.98 11.75
N TRP A 63 -18.82 10.36 10.76
CA TRP A 63 -19.60 9.41 9.99
C TRP A 63 -18.75 8.48 9.13
N THR A 64 -17.64 8.97 8.57
CA THR A 64 -16.70 8.14 7.80
C THR A 64 -16.14 7.02 8.67
N PHE A 65 -15.69 7.31 9.89
CA PHE A 65 -15.24 6.29 10.83
C PHE A 65 -16.36 5.34 11.29
N THR A 66 -17.58 5.85 11.42
CA THR A 66 -18.73 5.01 11.78
C THR A 66 -19.06 4.01 10.66
N ILE A 67 -19.06 4.45 9.41
CA ILE A 67 -19.25 3.57 8.24
C ILE A 67 -18.17 2.51 8.17
N ASP A 68 -16.90 2.91 8.40
CA ASP A 68 -15.77 1.97 8.45
C ASP A 68 -15.95 0.93 9.56
N ALA A 69 -16.30 1.35 10.77
CA ALA A 69 -16.57 0.46 11.89
C ALA A 69 -17.71 -0.55 11.60
N VAL A 70 -18.80 -0.08 10.98
CA VAL A 70 -19.92 -0.95 10.57
C VAL A 70 -19.47 -1.95 9.51
N SER A 71 -18.58 -1.55 8.58
CA SER A 71 -18.04 -2.47 7.59
C SER A 71 -17.26 -3.64 8.23
N TYR A 72 -16.52 -3.37 9.31
CA TYR A 72 -15.87 -4.43 10.09
C TYR A 72 -16.86 -5.40 10.75
N VAL A 73 -17.98 -4.91 11.25
CA VAL A 73 -19.05 -5.79 11.79
C VAL A 73 -19.59 -6.71 10.71
N ALA A 74 -19.77 -6.21 9.48
CA ALA A 74 -20.18 -7.03 8.34
C ALA A 74 -19.15 -8.12 7.99
N VAL A 75 -17.85 -7.78 8.05
CA VAL A 75 -16.77 -8.75 7.84
C VAL A 75 -16.77 -9.82 8.95
N LEU A 76 -16.88 -9.42 10.21
CA LEU A 76 -16.97 -10.37 11.33
C LEU A 76 -18.19 -11.27 11.22
N GLY A 77 -19.33 -10.70 10.82
CA GLY A 77 -20.57 -11.45 10.56
C GLY A 77 -20.38 -12.48 9.45
N SER A 78 -19.75 -12.10 8.33
CA SER A 78 -19.47 -13.03 7.23
C SER A 78 -18.53 -14.17 7.65
N LEU A 79 -17.52 -13.88 8.47
CA LEU A 79 -16.63 -14.90 9.01
C LEU A 79 -17.35 -15.84 9.99
N ALA A 80 -18.25 -15.32 10.83
CA ALA A 80 -19.03 -16.11 11.77
C ALA A 80 -20.04 -17.03 11.08
N LEU A 81 -20.53 -16.65 9.91
CA LEU A 81 -21.45 -17.44 9.08
C LEU A 81 -20.75 -18.50 8.22
N MET A 82 -19.42 -18.48 8.17
CA MET A 82 -18.66 -19.52 7.45
C MET A 82 -18.80 -20.88 8.12
N ARG A 83 -18.89 -21.92 7.30
CA ARG A 83 -18.95 -23.31 7.76
C ARG A 83 -17.54 -23.89 7.83
N PRO A 84 -16.97 -24.10 9.02
CA PRO A 84 -15.60 -24.58 9.17
C PRO A 84 -15.34 -25.96 8.55
N ASP A 85 -16.40 -26.76 8.41
CA ASP A 85 -16.31 -28.12 7.86
C ASP A 85 -16.17 -28.13 6.33
N GLU A 86 -16.52 -27.05 5.67
CA GLU A 86 -16.37 -26.88 4.20
C GLU A 86 -14.98 -26.31 3.84
N LEU A 87 -14.20 -25.84 4.82
CA LEU A 87 -12.87 -25.29 4.58
C LEU A 87 -11.84 -26.39 4.27
N ARG A 88 -11.15 -26.23 3.18
CA ARG A 88 -10.09 -27.13 2.74
C ARG A 88 -8.77 -26.72 3.37
N ARG A 89 -8.50 -27.23 4.56
CA ARG A 89 -7.27 -26.90 5.30
C ARG A 89 -6.05 -27.32 4.49
N ALA A 90 -5.27 -26.35 4.04
CA ALA A 90 -3.98 -26.61 3.44
C ALA A 90 -3.01 -27.24 4.46
N PRO A 91 -2.16 -28.20 4.03
CA PRO A 91 -1.10 -28.72 4.90
C PRO A 91 -0.27 -27.57 5.45
N ARG A 92 -0.17 -27.47 6.75
CA ARG A 92 0.64 -26.43 7.40
C ARG A 92 2.10 -26.61 6.96
N THR A 93 2.60 -25.67 6.22
CA THR A 93 4.04 -25.63 5.92
C THR A 93 4.80 -25.45 7.25
N PRO A 94 5.73 -26.33 7.62
CA PRO A 94 6.47 -26.19 8.86
C PRO A 94 7.12 -24.80 8.93
N ARG A 95 6.88 -24.08 10.02
CA ARG A 95 7.54 -22.82 10.30
C ARG A 95 8.98 -23.12 10.64
N GLY A 96 9.88 -23.04 9.65
CA GLY A 96 11.34 -23.19 9.86
C GLY A 96 11.93 -21.88 10.39
N ALA A 97 12.82 -21.99 11.37
CA ALA A 97 13.70 -20.89 11.74
C ALA A 97 14.52 -20.49 10.50
N GLY A 98 14.62 -19.16 10.20
CA GLY A 98 15.44 -18.68 9.08
C GLY A 98 14.67 -18.27 7.81
N GLN A 99 13.36 -18.32 7.77
CA GLN A 99 12.55 -17.93 6.58
C GLN A 99 12.81 -16.49 6.12
N VAL A 100 13.01 -15.56 7.06
CA VAL A 100 13.37 -14.17 6.74
C VAL A 100 14.76 -14.10 6.10
N ARG A 101 15.73 -14.83 6.65
CA ARG A 101 17.10 -14.90 6.09
C ARG A 101 17.09 -15.51 4.68
N GLU A 102 16.29 -16.53 4.46
CA GLU A 102 16.13 -17.15 3.14
C GLU A 102 15.47 -16.18 2.14
N GLY A 103 14.45 -15.43 2.57
CA GLY A 103 13.84 -14.36 1.77
C GLY A 103 14.84 -13.27 1.39
N LEU A 104 15.65 -12.79 2.36
CA LEU A 104 16.71 -11.81 2.11
C LEU A 104 17.78 -12.35 1.16
N ARG A 105 18.22 -13.60 1.37
CA ARG A 105 19.19 -14.25 0.47
C ARG A 105 18.65 -14.39 -0.95
N TYR A 106 17.38 -14.72 -1.11
CA TYR A 106 16.72 -14.79 -2.42
C TYR A 106 16.68 -13.41 -3.10
N ILE A 107 16.28 -12.37 -2.36
CA ILE A 107 16.23 -10.98 -2.86
C ILE A 107 17.61 -10.54 -3.33
N THR A 108 18.67 -10.82 -2.56
CA THR A 108 20.05 -10.45 -2.95
C THR A 108 20.59 -11.24 -4.13
N GLY A 109 20.03 -12.42 -4.39
CA GLY A 109 20.38 -13.27 -5.55
C GLY A 109 19.72 -12.84 -6.86
N VAL A 110 18.66 -11.99 -6.82
CA VAL A 110 17.96 -11.49 -8.00
C VAL A 110 18.17 -9.99 -8.13
N PRO A 111 18.99 -9.52 -9.10
CA PRO A 111 19.37 -8.10 -9.22
C PRO A 111 18.19 -7.14 -9.25
N GLU A 112 17.12 -7.50 -9.96
CA GLU A 112 15.93 -6.66 -10.04
C GLU A 112 15.22 -6.49 -8.69
N LEU A 113 15.17 -7.54 -7.89
CA LEU A 113 14.58 -7.48 -6.53
C LEU A 113 15.47 -6.69 -5.60
N TRP A 114 16.78 -6.95 -5.62
CA TRP A 114 17.73 -6.24 -4.78
C TRP A 114 17.71 -4.74 -5.00
N ILE A 115 17.80 -4.29 -6.26
CA ILE A 115 17.74 -2.87 -6.60
C ILE A 115 16.41 -2.25 -6.14
N THR A 116 15.29 -2.92 -6.43
CA THR A 116 13.96 -2.41 -6.08
C THR A 116 13.78 -2.31 -4.57
N PHE A 117 14.27 -3.28 -3.79
CA PHE A 117 14.15 -3.29 -2.34
C PHE A 117 15.14 -2.33 -1.65
N ALA A 118 16.33 -2.14 -2.20
CA ALA A 118 17.25 -1.10 -1.76
C ALA A 118 16.66 0.30 -1.97
N MET A 119 16.06 0.55 -3.13
CA MET A 119 15.31 1.79 -3.39
C MET A 119 14.14 1.95 -2.41
N LEU A 120 13.39 0.87 -2.13
CA LEU A 120 12.28 0.92 -1.20
C LEU A 120 12.72 1.29 0.22
N LEU A 121 13.83 0.74 0.68
CA LEU A 121 14.40 1.07 1.99
C LEU A 121 14.80 2.56 2.05
N ILE A 122 15.57 3.04 1.08
CA ILE A 122 16.08 4.43 1.07
C ILE A 122 14.91 5.42 0.96
N ILE A 123 14.02 5.22 0.00
CA ILE A 123 12.88 6.12 -0.22
C ILE A 123 11.87 6.02 0.92
N GLY A 124 11.67 4.83 1.48
CA GLY A 124 10.82 4.62 2.66
C GLY A 124 11.30 5.44 3.86
N LEU A 125 12.59 5.38 4.16
CA LEU A 125 13.20 6.14 5.27
C LEU A 125 13.14 7.66 5.09
N ILE A 126 13.33 8.15 3.86
CA ILE A 126 13.49 9.58 3.58
C ILE A 126 12.15 10.24 3.23
N SER A 127 11.32 9.59 2.42
CA SER A 127 10.22 10.25 1.73
C SER A 127 8.82 9.79 2.13
N TYR A 128 8.65 8.61 2.71
CA TYR A 128 7.32 8.02 2.93
C TYR A 128 6.64 8.40 4.25
N ASN A 129 6.99 9.57 4.79
CA ASN A 129 6.43 10.12 6.04
C ASN A 129 5.37 11.21 5.80
N PHE A 130 4.55 11.07 4.77
CA PHE A 130 3.56 12.08 4.37
C PHE A 130 2.56 12.45 5.47
N SER A 131 2.20 11.50 6.33
CA SER A 131 1.29 11.73 7.48
C SER A 131 1.83 12.71 8.51
N VAL A 132 3.15 12.80 8.63
CA VAL A 132 3.82 13.75 9.55
C VAL A 132 4.29 14.99 8.79
N THR A 133 4.86 14.80 7.60
CA THR A 133 5.51 15.86 6.83
C THR A 133 4.51 16.86 6.28
N PHE A 134 3.37 16.42 5.75
CA PHE A 134 2.38 17.32 5.15
C PHE A 134 1.71 18.26 6.16
N PRO A 135 1.22 17.79 7.33
CA PRO A 135 0.69 18.71 8.34
C PRO A 135 1.72 19.76 8.77
N LEU A 136 2.96 19.32 9.04
CA LEU A 136 4.03 20.23 9.46
C LEU A 136 4.38 21.23 8.36
N PHE A 137 4.46 20.79 7.11
CA PHE A 137 4.72 21.64 5.97
C PHE A 137 3.64 22.72 5.80
N VAL A 138 2.38 22.31 5.81
CA VAL A 138 1.27 23.27 5.63
C VAL A 138 1.18 24.25 6.78
N VAL A 139 1.29 23.79 8.02
CA VAL A 139 1.16 24.68 9.20
C VAL A 139 2.40 25.57 9.38
N LYS A 140 3.62 24.99 9.30
CA LYS A 140 4.84 25.74 9.64
C LYS A 140 5.47 26.46 8.45
N ALA A 141 5.47 25.88 7.27
CA ALA A 141 6.11 26.49 6.10
C ALA A 141 5.16 27.39 5.32
N LEU A 142 3.89 26.96 5.14
CA LEU A 142 2.91 27.74 4.40
C LEU A 142 2.01 28.61 5.27
N HIS A 143 2.13 28.53 6.61
CA HIS A 143 1.25 29.21 7.59
C HIS A 143 -0.24 28.99 7.27
N GLY A 144 -0.55 27.81 6.72
CA GLY A 144 -1.88 27.45 6.22
C GLY A 144 -2.81 26.96 7.33
N SER A 145 -4.11 27.04 7.07
CA SER A 145 -5.15 26.53 7.94
C SER A 145 -5.39 25.01 7.71
N ASP A 146 -6.26 24.41 8.54
CA ASP A 146 -6.72 23.02 8.38
C ASP A 146 -7.37 22.78 7.00
N ARG A 147 -8.03 23.80 6.44
CA ARG A 147 -8.57 23.74 5.07
C ARG A 147 -7.49 23.64 4.03
N ALA A 148 -6.37 24.35 4.21
CA ALA A 148 -5.23 24.26 3.32
C ALA A 148 -4.59 22.86 3.37
N TYR A 149 -4.46 22.28 4.56
CA TYR A 149 -4.00 20.92 4.72
C TYR A 149 -4.93 19.92 4.00
N THR A 150 -6.24 20.04 4.22
CA THR A 150 -7.24 19.18 3.56
C THR A 150 -7.14 19.28 2.04
N LEU A 151 -6.96 20.48 1.49
CA LEU A 151 -6.79 20.69 0.05
C LEU A 151 -5.53 19.99 -0.48
N VAL A 152 -4.38 20.19 0.16
CA VAL A 152 -3.10 19.59 -0.24
C VAL A 152 -3.18 18.06 -0.15
N TYR A 153 -3.77 17.52 0.92
CA TYR A 153 -3.89 16.08 1.11
C TYR A 153 -4.90 15.43 0.14
N ALA A 154 -6.00 16.11 -0.17
CA ALA A 154 -6.96 15.66 -1.19
C ALA A 154 -6.33 15.65 -2.59
N ALA A 155 -5.56 16.70 -2.92
CA ALA A 155 -4.82 16.77 -4.18
C ALA A 155 -3.76 15.64 -4.30
N PHE A 156 -3.02 15.37 -3.22
CA PHE A 156 -2.09 14.25 -3.13
C PHE A 156 -2.81 12.91 -3.36
N SER A 157 -3.97 12.71 -2.74
CA SER A 157 -4.77 11.48 -2.88
C SER A 157 -5.29 11.30 -4.30
N ALA A 158 -5.78 12.38 -4.92
CA ALA A 158 -6.21 12.39 -6.32
C ALA A 158 -5.05 12.05 -7.28
N GLY A 159 -3.88 12.63 -7.02
CA GLY A 159 -2.65 12.28 -7.74
C GLY A 159 -2.30 10.80 -7.57
N GLY A 160 -2.40 10.28 -6.35
CA GLY A 160 -2.17 8.87 -6.06
C GLY A 160 -3.07 7.94 -6.87
N LEU A 161 -4.34 8.28 -7.02
CA LEU A 161 -5.29 7.55 -7.88
C LEU A 161 -4.81 7.54 -9.35
N VAL A 162 -4.40 8.69 -9.87
CA VAL A 162 -3.85 8.79 -11.23
C VAL A 162 -2.61 7.90 -11.39
N GLY A 163 -1.67 7.96 -10.44
CA GLY A 163 -0.46 7.15 -10.45
C GLY A 163 -0.73 5.64 -10.42
N ALA A 164 -1.70 5.21 -9.60
CA ALA A 164 -2.15 3.83 -9.54
C ALA A 164 -2.75 3.38 -10.88
N LEU A 165 -3.64 4.17 -11.47
CA LEU A 165 -4.29 3.87 -12.76
C LEU A 165 -3.29 3.80 -13.91
N VAL A 166 -2.36 4.76 -13.97
CA VAL A 166 -1.30 4.78 -15.00
C VAL A 166 -0.41 3.54 -14.87
N THR A 167 -0.07 3.14 -13.66
CA THR A 167 0.75 1.94 -13.44
C THR A 167 -0.03 0.66 -13.77
N ALA A 168 -1.31 0.58 -13.40
CA ALA A 168 -2.17 -0.56 -13.69
C ALA A 168 -2.42 -0.79 -15.19
N ARG A 169 -2.43 0.28 -15.99
CA ARG A 169 -2.58 0.20 -17.46
C ARG A 169 -1.33 -0.27 -18.18
N ARG A 170 -0.18 -0.32 -17.52
CA ARG A 170 1.07 -0.78 -18.14
C ARG A 170 1.09 -2.29 -18.24
N SER A 171 1.20 -2.80 -19.46
CA SER A 171 1.33 -4.24 -19.72
C SER A 171 2.63 -4.84 -19.17
N VAL A 172 3.69 -4.03 -19.06
CA VAL A 172 5.00 -4.44 -18.53
C VAL A 172 5.49 -3.41 -17.54
N VAL A 173 5.79 -3.85 -16.33
CA VAL A 173 6.45 -3.04 -15.30
C VAL A 173 7.93 -3.38 -15.29
N THR A 174 8.79 -2.39 -15.52
CA THR A 174 10.25 -2.51 -15.53
C THR A 174 10.88 -1.73 -14.38
N ILE A 175 12.10 -2.08 -13.99
CA ILE A 175 12.89 -1.31 -13.02
C ILE A 175 13.02 0.15 -13.44
N THR A 176 13.22 0.40 -14.74
CA THR A 176 13.31 1.76 -15.29
C THR A 176 12.04 2.57 -15.00
N ASN A 177 10.86 1.95 -15.08
CA ASN A 177 9.61 2.63 -14.75
C ASN A 177 9.52 2.97 -13.26
N VAL A 178 9.97 2.07 -12.40
CA VAL A 178 10.02 2.29 -10.94
C VAL A 178 11.04 3.37 -10.61
N ALA A 179 12.22 3.34 -11.22
CA ALA A 179 13.25 4.37 -11.03
C ALA A 179 12.79 5.76 -11.52
N ARG A 180 12.09 5.85 -12.65
CA ARG A 180 11.50 7.12 -13.13
C ARG A 180 10.43 7.64 -12.16
N ALA A 181 9.59 6.77 -11.61
CA ALA A 181 8.60 7.17 -10.61
C ALA A 181 9.27 7.65 -9.31
N ALA A 182 10.35 6.98 -8.88
CA ALA A 182 11.16 7.40 -7.74
C ALA A 182 11.84 8.77 -7.96
N ALA A 183 12.46 8.96 -9.11
CA ALA A 183 13.07 10.24 -9.50
C ALA A 183 12.02 11.36 -9.59
N GLY A 184 10.86 11.07 -10.20
CA GLY A 184 9.72 11.98 -10.27
C GLY A 184 9.17 12.34 -8.89
N LEU A 185 9.11 11.38 -7.96
CA LEU A 185 8.76 11.64 -6.58
C LEU A 185 9.75 12.60 -5.91
N GLY A 186 11.05 12.32 -6.01
CA GLY A 186 12.08 13.20 -5.47
C GLY A 186 12.04 14.61 -6.06
N ALA A 187 11.91 14.73 -7.38
CA ALA A 187 11.80 16.02 -8.05
C ALA A 187 10.54 16.79 -7.62
N SER A 188 9.38 16.14 -7.56
CA SER A 188 8.15 16.78 -7.13
C SER A 188 8.19 17.21 -5.65
N MET A 189 8.84 16.44 -4.77
CA MET A 189 9.05 16.83 -3.38
C MET A 189 10.01 18.01 -3.25
N LEU A 190 11.08 18.06 -4.06
CA LEU A 190 11.96 19.23 -4.12
C LEU A 190 11.20 20.48 -4.57
N VAL A 191 10.39 20.37 -5.61
CA VAL A 191 9.55 21.50 -6.04
C VAL A 191 8.59 21.90 -4.92
N LEU A 192 7.95 20.95 -4.26
CA LEU A 192 7.03 21.22 -3.14
C LEU A 192 7.70 22.00 -2.00
N ALA A 193 8.97 21.73 -1.71
CA ALA A 193 9.71 22.40 -0.63
C ALA A 193 9.87 23.92 -0.85
N PHE A 194 9.81 24.40 -2.08
CA PHE A 194 9.98 25.81 -2.45
C PHE A 194 8.67 26.52 -2.82
N VAL A 195 7.53 25.86 -2.63
CA VAL A 195 6.23 26.44 -2.97
C VAL A 195 5.80 27.50 -1.95
N PRO A 196 5.36 28.70 -2.41
CA PRO A 196 5.08 29.82 -1.51
C PRO A 196 3.65 29.84 -0.93
N ASN A 197 2.71 29.07 -1.49
CA ASN A 197 1.32 29.11 -1.08
C ASN A 197 0.59 27.76 -1.20
N PRO A 198 -0.51 27.55 -0.43
CA PRO A 198 -1.22 26.26 -0.37
C PRO A 198 -1.85 25.82 -1.71
N VAL A 199 -2.22 26.74 -2.58
CA VAL A 199 -2.89 26.38 -3.86
C VAL A 199 -1.86 25.76 -4.81
N VAL A 200 -0.69 26.37 -4.94
CA VAL A 200 0.40 25.80 -5.74
C VAL A 200 0.91 24.52 -5.08
N ALA A 201 0.95 24.46 -3.75
CA ALA A 201 1.29 23.23 -3.03
C ALA A 201 0.34 22.08 -3.38
N ALA A 202 -0.97 22.34 -3.45
CA ALA A 202 -1.96 21.34 -3.85
C ALA A 202 -1.71 20.86 -5.30
N ALA A 203 -1.43 21.77 -6.23
CA ALA A 203 -1.10 21.38 -7.61
C ALA A 203 0.13 20.47 -7.68
N VAL A 204 1.21 20.79 -6.94
CA VAL A 204 2.43 19.97 -6.89
C VAL A 204 2.16 18.65 -6.14
N ALA A 205 1.31 18.65 -5.10
CA ALA A 205 0.95 17.47 -4.35
C ALA A 205 0.27 16.38 -5.21
N VAL A 206 -0.43 16.77 -6.29
CA VAL A 206 -0.93 15.82 -7.31
C VAL A 206 0.23 15.02 -7.92
N ALA A 207 1.31 15.69 -8.29
CA ALA A 207 2.49 15.01 -8.85
C ALA A 207 3.18 14.13 -7.81
N VAL A 208 3.32 14.61 -6.56
CA VAL A 208 3.88 13.81 -5.45
C VAL A 208 3.06 12.54 -5.23
N GLY A 209 1.74 12.64 -5.19
CA GLY A 209 0.84 11.49 -5.05
C GLY A 209 0.95 10.52 -6.22
N ALA A 210 0.92 11.04 -7.45
CA ALA A 210 1.00 10.21 -8.66
C ALA A 210 2.31 9.42 -8.73
N MET A 211 3.44 10.08 -8.48
CA MET A 211 4.76 9.45 -8.50
C MET A 211 4.94 8.50 -7.30
N GLY A 212 4.49 8.90 -6.09
CA GLY A 212 4.61 8.09 -4.88
C GLY A 212 3.83 6.78 -4.97
N ILE A 213 2.53 6.83 -5.31
CA ILE A 213 1.71 5.63 -5.45
C ILE A 213 2.12 4.81 -6.67
N GLY A 214 2.48 5.47 -7.79
CA GLY A 214 3.01 4.79 -8.97
C GLY A 214 4.30 4.01 -8.66
N TYR A 215 5.22 4.61 -7.91
CA TYR A 215 6.42 3.95 -7.40
C TYR A 215 6.11 2.73 -6.55
N MET A 216 5.20 2.88 -5.58
CA MET A 216 4.81 1.81 -4.67
C MET A 216 4.15 0.63 -5.38
N THR A 217 3.22 0.93 -6.27
CA THR A 217 2.54 -0.07 -7.09
C THR A 217 3.52 -0.79 -8.02
N GLY A 218 4.43 -0.03 -8.65
CA GLY A 218 5.48 -0.59 -9.49
C GLY A 218 6.45 -1.50 -8.73
N THR A 219 6.89 -1.09 -7.54
CA THR A 219 7.74 -1.90 -6.65
C THR A 219 7.06 -3.23 -6.28
N THR A 220 5.78 -3.18 -5.92
CA THR A 220 5.00 -4.39 -5.59
C THR A 220 4.83 -5.29 -6.83
N ALA A 221 4.59 -4.71 -8.00
CA ALA A 221 4.47 -5.45 -9.24
C ALA A 221 5.78 -6.18 -9.59
N ILE A 222 6.95 -5.52 -9.48
CA ILE A 222 8.25 -6.18 -9.68
C ILE A 222 8.45 -7.32 -8.68
N ALA A 223 8.16 -7.09 -7.39
CA ALA A 223 8.25 -8.12 -6.37
C ALA A 223 7.40 -9.35 -6.70
N GLN A 224 6.20 -9.16 -7.27
CA GLN A 224 5.32 -10.25 -7.66
C GLN A 224 5.75 -10.94 -8.96
N LEU A 225 6.20 -10.18 -9.96
CA LEU A 225 6.52 -10.71 -11.29
C LEU A 225 7.89 -11.39 -11.36
N ARG A 226 8.86 -10.98 -10.50
CA ARG A 226 10.24 -11.47 -10.51
C ARG A 226 10.53 -12.49 -9.40
N THR A 227 9.52 -12.90 -8.65
CA THR A 227 9.68 -13.85 -7.56
C THR A 227 8.98 -15.17 -7.90
N ASP A 228 9.69 -16.28 -7.70
CA ASP A 228 9.10 -17.60 -7.80
C ASP A 228 7.96 -17.77 -6.81
N ASN A 229 6.89 -18.48 -7.21
CA ASN A 229 5.70 -18.69 -6.38
C ASN A 229 6.02 -19.25 -4.99
N ARG A 230 7.06 -20.10 -4.86
CA ARG A 230 7.50 -20.68 -3.58
C ARG A 230 8.11 -19.64 -2.62
N MET A 231 8.71 -18.58 -3.16
CA MET A 231 9.38 -17.53 -2.39
C MET A 231 8.54 -16.27 -2.24
N LEU A 232 7.44 -16.15 -3.00
CA LEU A 232 6.60 -14.94 -3.08
C LEU A 232 6.14 -14.44 -1.71
N GLY A 233 5.66 -15.33 -0.86
CA GLY A 233 5.23 -14.96 0.49
C GLY A 233 6.36 -14.39 1.34
N ARG A 234 7.57 -14.93 1.24
CA ARG A 234 8.76 -14.47 1.99
C ARG A 234 9.24 -13.11 1.49
N VAL A 235 9.30 -12.94 0.17
CA VAL A 235 9.69 -11.67 -0.47
C VAL A 235 8.70 -10.56 -0.12
N LEU A 236 7.38 -10.82 -0.21
CA LEU A 236 6.37 -9.86 0.17
C LEU A 236 6.35 -9.56 1.67
N ALA A 237 6.71 -10.52 2.52
CA ALA A 237 6.87 -10.26 3.96
C ALA A 237 8.05 -9.31 4.22
N VAL A 238 9.19 -9.49 3.56
CA VAL A 238 10.32 -8.56 3.63
C VAL A 238 9.91 -7.17 3.12
N GLN A 239 9.17 -7.08 2.01
CA GLN A 239 8.64 -5.81 1.52
C GLN A 239 7.79 -5.10 2.58
N MET A 240 6.90 -5.82 3.26
CA MET A 240 6.05 -5.24 4.31
C MET A 240 6.86 -4.76 5.52
N VAL A 241 7.89 -5.51 5.92
CA VAL A 241 8.80 -5.08 7.00
C VAL A 241 9.51 -3.77 6.62
N LEU A 242 10.01 -3.66 5.38
CA LEU A 242 10.64 -2.44 4.91
C LEU A 242 9.64 -1.26 4.85
N LEU A 243 8.41 -1.49 4.44
CA LEU A 243 7.37 -0.48 4.35
C LEU A 243 6.91 0.03 5.71
N ILE A 244 6.56 -0.88 6.61
CA ILE A 244 6.04 -0.54 7.94
C ILE A 244 7.18 -0.12 8.87
N GLY A 245 8.34 -0.77 8.76
CA GLY A 245 9.50 -0.50 9.60
C GLY A 245 10.22 0.81 9.28
N THR A 246 9.95 1.42 8.13
CA THR A 246 10.51 2.73 7.74
C THR A 246 9.55 3.90 7.98
N THR A 247 8.29 3.62 8.25
CA THR A 247 7.28 4.63 8.63
C THR A 247 7.18 4.71 10.15
N PRO A 248 7.39 5.90 10.76
CA PRO A 248 7.25 6.09 12.21
C PRO A 248 5.80 6.03 12.68
#